data_edd43f29de5e9a08dc7bbd93333ddeaf
#
_entry.id   edd43f29de5e9a08dc7bbd93333ddeaf
#
_cell.length_a   1.000
_cell.length_b   1.000
_cell.length_c   1.000
_cell.angle_alpha   90.00
_cell.angle_beta   90.00
_cell.angle_gamma   90.00
#
_symmetry.space_group_name_H-M   'P 1'
#
loop_
_entity.id
_entity.type
_entity.pdbx_description
1 polymer ?
#
loop_
_entity_poly.entity_id
_entity_poly.type
_entity_poly.pdbx_seq_one_letter_code
_entity_poly.pdbx_strand_id
1 'polypeptide(L)'
;VAAFFRTKAIALMVGPEGVGLAGILVSFNGLVAMAAGWGLATAGVRTVASATPDEQAAKIAAVRWLGVRLSWFGLLAVAILFVPIGLWTFQPDDRHILELGLAGMAVPLLVAAGMWGAILQASGHLRALATTQVLSAFAGVLLGLPLVYLCHQAGHSLIGVTLGILVATGAPAVFMWVAARKHCPAVTDAAPDRVLIRELLQLGGALMVVGLLSQLSAYVARWIVLREFGLVAAGHYQAALAIASSLPGFVFAAMATDFFPRVAAAKDETEAQALVEKQIQAGLLLALPLLVALLTMGRVCIHWLYTAEQFDPAIPLLTWMVWGVFFRLISWPMGFWLQARGSNRSVLIVELISNLILGLLPLALIGTFGLSGAAIAFAAGYVAYAVLMTLVMRWRTGHWIGARTWAWAGLAGAALAVAQWSVKSAVGDFWGLIPTGILGLLCAGIFYRTMRREAQVAPLER
;
A
#
# COMPACT_ATOMS: atom_id res chain seq x y z
N VAL A 1 -4.24 -12.78 4.75
CA VAL A 1 -4.98 -14.03 4.52
C VAL A 1 -6.44 -13.72 4.18
N ALA A 2 -7.22 -13.07 5.07
CA ALA A 2 -8.65 -12.80 4.84
C ALA A 2 -8.94 -12.02 3.53
N ALA A 3 -8.12 -11.02 3.20
CA ALA A 3 -8.25 -10.27 1.95
C ALA A 3 -8.10 -11.16 0.71
N PHE A 4 -7.20 -12.14 0.74
CA PHE A 4 -7.03 -13.10 -0.36
C PHE A 4 -8.28 -13.99 -0.53
N PHE A 5 -8.85 -14.51 0.57
CA PHE A 5 -10.09 -15.28 0.50
C PHE A 5 -11.24 -14.47 -0.11
N ARG A 6 -11.39 -13.20 0.30
CA ARG A 6 -12.40 -12.32 -0.28
C ARG A 6 -12.17 -12.10 -1.77
N THR A 7 -10.96 -11.79 -2.18
CA THR A 7 -10.66 -11.54 -3.60
C THR A 7 -10.85 -12.81 -4.44
N LYS A 8 -10.45 -13.98 -3.92
CA LYS A 8 -10.72 -15.27 -4.57
C LYS A 8 -12.21 -15.54 -4.75
N ALA A 9 -13.00 -15.30 -3.71
CA ALA A 9 -14.45 -15.50 -3.80
C ALA A 9 -15.10 -14.55 -4.82
N ILE A 10 -14.69 -13.27 -4.87
CA ILE A 10 -15.15 -12.33 -5.90
C ILE A 10 -14.74 -12.83 -7.30
N ALA A 11 -13.50 -13.28 -7.46
CA ALA A 11 -13.02 -13.81 -8.74
C ALA A 11 -13.79 -15.06 -9.21
N LEU A 12 -14.15 -15.96 -8.29
CA LEU A 12 -14.93 -17.16 -8.58
C LEU A 12 -16.40 -16.85 -8.94
N MET A 13 -17.03 -15.88 -8.27
CA MET A 13 -18.44 -15.55 -8.45
C MET A 13 -18.68 -14.55 -9.59
N VAL A 14 -17.81 -13.55 -9.72
CA VAL A 14 -18.03 -12.40 -10.60
C VAL A 14 -16.97 -12.28 -11.70
N GLY A 15 -15.85 -13.01 -11.57
CA GLY A 15 -14.76 -13.00 -12.54
C GLY A 15 -13.89 -11.74 -12.51
N PRO A 16 -13.13 -11.48 -13.60
CA PRO A 16 -12.22 -10.33 -13.70
C PRO A 16 -12.93 -8.98 -13.56
N GLU A 17 -14.15 -8.88 -14.05
CA GLU A 17 -14.96 -7.65 -13.98
C GLU A 17 -15.21 -7.22 -12.54
N GLY A 18 -15.60 -8.16 -11.67
CA GLY A 18 -15.79 -7.89 -10.24
C GLY A 18 -14.50 -7.49 -9.53
N VAL A 19 -13.37 -8.10 -9.90
CA VAL A 19 -12.04 -7.74 -9.35
C VAL A 19 -11.61 -6.35 -9.83
N GLY A 20 -11.88 -6.00 -11.08
CA GLY A 20 -11.60 -4.69 -11.66
C GLY A 20 -12.40 -3.60 -10.97
N LEU A 21 -13.72 -3.80 -10.84
CA LEU A 21 -14.59 -2.88 -10.12
C LEU A 21 -14.11 -2.68 -8.67
N ALA A 22 -13.82 -3.77 -7.96
CA ALA A 22 -13.30 -3.69 -6.59
C ALA A 22 -12.02 -2.85 -6.51
N GLY A 23 -11.09 -3.01 -7.46
CA GLY A 23 -9.85 -2.23 -7.53
C GLY A 23 -10.07 -0.73 -7.71
N ILE A 24 -10.99 -0.34 -8.58
CA ILE A 24 -11.37 1.06 -8.82
C ILE A 24 -12.06 1.66 -7.58
N LEU A 25 -13.07 0.96 -7.04
CA LEU A 25 -13.82 1.44 -5.87
C LEU A 25 -12.95 1.62 -4.64
N VAL A 26 -12.07 0.66 -4.36
CA VAL A 26 -11.11 0.77 -3.23
C VAL A 26 -10.14 1.94 -3.43
N SER A 27 -9.67 2.16 -4.66
CA SER A 27 -8.77 3.29 -4.96
C SER A 27 -9.48 4.64 -4.86
N PHE A 28 -10.72 4.74 -5.34
CA PHE A 28 -11.58 5.91 -5.18
C PHE A 28 -11.80 6.23 -3.69
N ASN A 29 -12.21 5.24 -2.91
CA ASN A 29 -12.43 5.40 -1.47
C ASN A 29 -11.15 5.84 -0.76
N GLY A 30 -10.00 5.26 -1.12
CA GLY A 30 -8.69 5.65 -0.58
C GLY A 30 -8.33 7.10 -0.90
N LEU A 31 -8.56 7.53 -2.14
CA LEU A 31 -8.31 8.90 -2.60
C LEU A 31 -9.18 9.92 -1.84
N VAL A 32 -10.51 9.68 -1.80
CA VAL A 32 -11.44 10.61 -1.14
C VAL A 32 -11.26 10.59 0.39
N ALA A 33 -11.01 9.41 0.99
CA ALA A 33 -10.74 9.30 2.42
C ALA A 33 -9.42 9.99 2.82
N MET A 34 -8.38 9.97 1.96
CA MET A 34 -7.13 10.70 2.21
C MET A 34 -7.35 12.20 2.18
N ALA A 35 -8.11 12.71 1.20
CA ALA A 35 -8.46 14.13 1.11
C ALA A 35 -9.35 14.56 2.28
N ALA A 36 -10.45 13.84 2.54
CA ALA A 36 -11.41 14.15 3.59
C ALA A 36 -10.83 13.99 5.00
N GLY A 37 -9.98 12.98 5.19
CA GLY A 37 -9.33 12.70 6.48
C GLY A 37 -8.23 13.68 6.87
N TRP A 38 -7.83 14.58 5.93
CA TRP A 38 -6.86 15.65 6.18
C TRP A 38 -5.57 15.20 6.85
N GLY A 39 -5.13 13.95 6.60
CA GLY A 39 -3.95 13.38 7.25
C GLY A 39 -4.07 13.16 8.77
N LEU A 40 -5.29 13.26 9.32
CA LEU A 40 -5.55 13.18 10.76
C LEU A 40 -5.07 11.86 11.39
N ALA A 41 -5.12 10.75 10.67
CA ALA A 41 -4.66 9.47 11.18
C ALA A 41 -3.18 9.54 11.62
N THR A 42 -2.30 10.09 10.79
CA THR A 42 -0.87 10.22 11.11
C THR A 42 -0.58 11.39 12.05
N ALA A 43 -1.23 12.55 11.84
CA ALA A 43 -1.11 13.71 12.71
C ALA A 43 -1.59 13.39 14.13
N GLY A 44 -2.72 12.69 14.26
CA GLY A 44 -3.28 12.26 15.53
C GLY A 44 -2.35 11.36 16.34
N VAL A 45 -1.70 10.37 15.67
CA VAL A 45 -0.69 9.53 16.33
C VAL A 45 0.43 10.40 16.91
N ARG A 46 1.00 11.31 16.13
CA ARG A 46 2.10 12.19 16.57
C ARG A 46 1.68 13.09 17.73
N THR A 47 0.52 13.75 17.61
CA THR A 47 0.03 14.69 18.62
C THR A 47 -0.31 14.01 19.95
N VAL A 48 -0.95 12.84 19.91
CA VAL A 48 -1.31 12.11 21.15
C VAL A 48 -0.10 11.41 21.76
N ALA A 49 0.82 10.85 20.95
CA ALA A 49 2.02 10.19 21.44
C ALA A 49 3.03 11.17 22.10
N SER A 50 3.04 12.45 21.69
CA SER A 50 3.87 13.50 22.30
C SER A 50 3.22 14.15 23.52
N ALA A 51 2.05 13.67 23.97
CA ALA A 51 1.31 14.26 25.09
C ALA A 51 1.91 13.87 26.44
N THR A 52 1.96 14.83 27.37
CA THR A 52 2.11 14.52 28.79
C THR A 52 0.85 13.81 29.32
N PRO A 53 0.90 13.06 30.44
CA PRO A 53 -0.28 12.38 30.99
C PRO A 53 -1.48 13.33 31.20
N ASP A 54 -1.23 14.58 31.60
CA ASP A 54 -2.25 15.61 31.85
C ASP A 54 -2.89 16.12 30.57
N GLU A 55 -2.12 16.18 29.47
CA GLU A 55 -2.59 16.67 28.15
C GLU A 55 -3.26 15.59 27.31
N GLN A 56 -3.02 14.33 27.63
CA GLN A 56 -3.41 13.21 26.77
C GLN A 56 -4.93 13.19 26.51
N ALA A 57 -5.74 13.40 27.55
CA ALA A 57 -7.19 13.42 27.41
C ALA A 57 -7.67 14.56 26.49
N ALA A 58 -7.08 15.76 26.62
CA ALA A 58 -7.42 16.91 25.78
C ALA A 58 -7.04 16.69 24.31
N LYS A 59 -5.85 16.11 24.05
CA LYS A 59 -5.38 15.79 22.70
C LYS A 59 -6.21 14.70 22.05
N ILE A 60 -6.62 13.65 22.80
CA ILE A 60 -7.56 12.61 22.32
C ILE A 60 -8.92 13.24 22.00
N ALA A 61 -9.43 14.17 22.86
CA ALA A 61 -10.68 14.90 22.58
C ALA A 61 -10.60 15.68 21.28
N ALA A 62 -9.51 16.37 21.02
CA ALA A 62 -9.29 17.15 19.81
C ALA A 62 -9.25 16.27 18.55
N VAL A 63 -8.51 15.15 18.58
CA VAL A 63 -8.45 14.19 17.46
C VAL A 63 -9.84 13.62 17.19
N ARG A 64 -10.60 13.24 18.22
CA ARG A 64 -11.98 12.73 18.10
C ARG A 64 -12.92 13.78 17.52
N TRP A 65 -12.91 15.00 18.07
CA TRP A 65 -13.75 16.10 17.63
C TRP A 65 -13.53 16.45 16.16
N LEU A 66 -12.26 16.54 15.75
CA LEU A 66 -11.90 16.82 14.37
C LEU A 66 -12.24 15.63 13.46
N GLY A 67 -11.93 14.41 13.87
CA GLY A 67 -12.18 13.21 13.08
C GLY A 67 -13.65 12.96 12.78
N VAL A 68 -14.56 13.22 13.74
CA VAL A 68 -16.00 13.14 13.51
C VAL A 68 -16.43 14.15 12.45
N ARG A 69 -15.94 15.40 12.51
CA ARG A 69 -16.27 16.44 11.51
C ARG A 69 -15.72 16.11 10.14
N LEU A 70 -14.48 15.62 10.08
CA LEU A 70 -13.88 15.18 8.82
C LEU A 70 -14.60 13.96 8.23
N SER A 71 -15.16 13.09 9.06
CA SER A 71 -16.02 11.98 8.58
C SER A 71 -17.29 12.51 7.91
N TRP A 72 -17.97 13.49 8.51
CA TRP A 72 -19.14 14.15 7.90
C TRP A 72 -18.75 14.92 6.63
N PHE A 73 -17.60 15.63 6.66
CA PHE A 73 -17.06 16.28 5.46
C PHE A 73 -16.77 15.26 4.35
N GLY A 74 -16.25 14.09 4.70
CA GLY A 74 -16.03 12.98 3.76
C GLY A 74 -17.34 12.50 3.13
N LEU A 75 -18.42 12.38 3.90
CA LEU A 75 -19.73 12.02 3.37
C LEU A 75 -20.26 13.08 2.39
N LEU A 76 -20.13 14.37 2.74
CA LEU A 76 -20.52 15.47 1.89
C LEU A 76 -19.68 15.52 0.60
N ALA A 77 -18.36 15.30 0.73
CA ALA A 77 -17.44 15.24 -0.42
C ALA A 77 -17.83 14.11 -1.38
N VAL A 78 -18.19 12.93 -0.85
CA VAL A 78 -18.70 11.84 -1.68
C VAL A 78 -20.00 12.24 -2.37
N ALA A 79 -20.97 12.81 -1.63
CA ALA A 79 -22.26 13.20 -2.19
C ALA A 79 -22.14 14.20 -3.35
N ILE A 80 -21.14 15.10 -3.29
CA ILE A 80 -20.88 16.08 -4.35
C ILE A 80 -20.04 15.50 -5.49
N LEU A 81 -19.03 14.68 -5.15
CA LEU A 81 -18.00 14.28 -6.11
C LEU A 81 -18.30 12.96 -6.82
N PHE A 82 -19.20 12.09 -6.31
CA PHE A 82 -19.38 10.76 -6.91
C PHE A 82 -19.94 10.83 -8.33
N VAL A 83 -20.84 11.76 -8.65
CA VAL A 83 -21.36 11.93 -10.00
C VAL A 83 -20.29 12.44 -10.96
N PRO A 84 -19.62 13.60 -10.73
CA PRO A 84 -18.62 14.09 -11.67
C PRO A 84 -17.41 13.13 -11.79
N ILE A 85 -16.96 12.52 -10.70
CA ILE A 85 -15.87 11.53 -10.78
C ILE A 85 -16.37 10.25 -11.46
N GLY A 86 -17.60 9.82 -11.22
CA GLY A 86 -18.21 8.67 -11.88
C GLY A 86 -18.30 8.85 -13.40
N LEU A 87 -18.81 9.98 -13.86
CA LEU A 87 -18.86 10.33 -15.28
C LEU A 87 -17.48 10.46 -15.93
N TRP A 88 -16.48 10.90 -15.15
CA TRP A 88 -15.10 10.95 -15.61
C TRP A 88 -14.43 9.56 -15.64
N THR A 89 -14.76 8.70 -14.66
CA THR A 89 -14.15 7.37 -14.48
C THR A 89 -14.74 6.36 -15.46
N PHE A 90 -16.07 6.28 -15.52
CA PHE A 90 -16.82 5.37 -16.36
C PHE A 90 -17.34 6.10 -17.59
N GLN A 91 -17.64 5.35 -18.65
CA GLN A 91 -18.31 5.94 -19.81
C GLN A 91 -19.75 6.31 -19.45
N PRO A 92 -20.36 7.31 -20.14
CA PRO A 92 -21.71 7.79 -19.81
C PRO A 92 -22.81 6.71 -19.82
N ASP A 93 -22.61 5.64 -20.56
CA ASP A 93 -23.55 4.51 -20.64
C ASP A 93 -23.31 3.44 -19.57
N ASP A 94 -22.22 3.57 -18.79
CA ASP A 94 -21.89 2.62 -17.73
C ASP A 94 -22.74 2.87 -16.48
N ARG A 95 -23.44 1.82 -16.03
CA ARG A 95 -24.30 1.86 -14.83
C ARG A 95 -23.49 1.91 -13.53
N HIS A 96 -22.16 1.98 -13.58
CA HIS A 96 -21.28 1.86 -12.41
C HIS A 96 -21.11 3.13 -11.58
N ILE A 97 -21.81 4.22 -11.92
CA ILE A 97 -21.84 5.46 -11.13
C ILE A 97 -22.52 5.23 -9.79
N LEU A 98 -23.59 4.40 -9.78
CA LEU A 98 -24.29 4.06 -8.54
C LEU A 98 -23.41 3.24 -7.59
N GLU A 99 -22.65 2.26 -8.14
CA GLU A 99 -21.69 1.46 -7.37
C GLU A 99 -20.60 2.34 -6.77
N LEU A 100 -20.13 3.37 -7.50
CA LEU A 100 -19.16 4.35 -6.99
C LEU A 100 -19.75 5.16 -5.83
N GLY A 101 -20.98 5.63 -5.95
CA GLY A 101 -21.70 6.34 -4.88
C GLY A 101 -21.90 5.49 -3.63
N LEU A 102 -22.37 4.26 -3.81
CA LEU A 102 -22.56 3.29 -2.72
C LEU A 102 -21.22 2.95 -2.04
N ALA A 103 -20.16 2.69 -2.83
CA ALA A 103 -18.84 2.44 -2.28
C ALA A 103 -18.31 3.65 -1.52
N GLY A 104 -18.57 4.86 -2.01
CA GLY A 104 -18.18 6.11 -1.37
C GLY A 104 -18.75 6.30 0.04
N MET A 105 -19.88 5.66 0.36
CA MET A 105 -20.40 5.63 1.74
C MET A 105 -19.43 4.99 2.74
N ALA A 106 -18.41 4.27 2.27
CA ALA A 106 -17.32 3.78 3.11
C ALA A 106 -16.33 4.88 3.53
N VAL A 107 -16.27 6.01 2.84
CA VAL A 107 -15.30 7.09 3.11
C VAL A 107 -15.40 7.62 4.55
N PRO A 108 -16.57 8.02 5.08
CA PRO A 108 -16.67 8.45 6.47
C PRO A 108 -16.23 7.37 7.47
N LEU A 109 -16.49 6.09 7.14
CA LEU A 109 -16.04 4.97 7.97
C LEU A 109 -14.53 4.78 7.93
N LEU A 110 -13.90 4.98 6.77
CA LEU A 110 -12.43 4.95 6.64
C LEU A 110 -11.77 6.08 7.45
N VAL A 111 -12.32 7.31 7.39
CA VAL A 111 -11.83 8.45 8.18
C VAL A 111 -11.99 8.15 9.67
N ALA A 112 -13.15 7.63 10.09
CA ALA A 112 -13.40 7.23 11.47
C ALA A 112 -12.46 6.11 11.94
N ALA A 113 -12.20 5.09 11.11
CA ALA A 113 -11.25 4.04 11.41
C ALA A 113 -9.84 4.59 11.59
N GLY A 114 -9.41 5.51 10.71
CA GLY A 114 -8.11 6.19 10.83
C GLY A 114 -7.98 6.98 12.15
N MET A 115 -9.01 7.71 12.54
CA MET A 115 -9.08 8.44 13.80
C MET A 115 -8.98 7.52 15.03
N TRP A 116 -9.84 6.49 15.11
CA TRP A 116 -9.84 5.57 16.25
C TRP A 116 -8.57 4.72 16.31
N GLY A 117 -8.05 4.31 15.13
CA GLY A 117 -6.77 3.63 15.02
C GLY A 117 -5.61 4.48 15.52
N ALA A 118 -5.58 5.77 15.19
CA ALA A 118 -4.58 6.71 15.66
C ALA A 118 -4.61 6.87 17.19
N ILE A 119 -5.80 6.97 17.78
CA ILE A 119 -5.98 7.07 19.24
C ILE A 119 -5.46 5.80 19.92
N LEU A 120 -5.87 4.61 19.46
CA LEU A 120 -5.40 3.34 20.03
C LEU A 120 -3.88 3.16 19.90
N GLN A 121 -3.30 3.52 18.76
CA GLN A 121 -1.87 3.42 18.51
C GLN A 121 -1.08 4.36 19.42
N ALA A 122 -1.47 5.62 19.49
CA ALA A 122 -0.77 6.63 20.28
C ALA A 122 -0.90 6.42 21.79
N SER A 123 -2.02 5.81 22.23
CA SER A 123 -2.22 5.44 23.65
C SER A 123 -1.53 4.13 24.02
N GLY A 124 -0.71 3.54 23.15
CA GLY A 124 0.06 2.31 23.44
C GLY A 124 -0.75 1.00 23.39
N HIS A 125 -2.03 1.04 23.01
CA HIS A 125 -2.90 -0.14 22.95
C HIS A 125 -2.73 -0.97 21.67
N LEU A 126 -1.46 -1.30 21.32
CA LEU A 126 -1.11 -1.98 20.08
C LEU A 126 -1.75 -3.38 19.93
N ARG A 127 -1.92 -4.10 21.06
CA ARG A 127 -2.61 -5.41 21.04
C ARG A 127 -4.07 -5.26 20.66
N ALA A 128 -4.77 -4.26 21.22
CA ALA A 128 -6.16 -3.97 20.86
C ALA A 128 -6.28 -3.56 19.37
N LEU A 129 -5.37 -2.72 18.89
CA LEU A 129 -5.31 -2.33 17.47
C LEU A 129 -5.11 -3.55 16.56
N ALA A 130 -4.15 -4.43 16.85
CA ALA A 130 -3.92 -5.64 16.07
C ALA A 130 -5.12 -6.59 16.09
N THR A 131 -5.72 -6.80 17.27
CA THR A 131 -6.92 -7.66 17.41
C THR A 131 -8.10 -7.11 16.61
N THR A 132 -8.34 -5.79 16.65
CA THR A 132 -9.43 -5.17 15.88
C THR A 132 -9.20 -5.27 14.38
N GLN A 133 -7.95 -5.16 13.90
CA GLN A 133 -7.63 -5.38 12.49
C GLN A 133 -7.90 -6.81 12.04
N VAL A 134 -7.53 -7.80 12.85
CA VAL A 134 -7.80 -9.22 12.56
C VAL A 134 -9.31 -9.48 12.56
N LEU A 135 -10.04 -9.05 13.59
CA LEU A 135 -11.50 -9.21 13.67
C LEU A 135 -12.22 -8.53 12.49
N SER A 136 -11.78 -7.33 12.11
CA SER A 136 -12.33 -6.60 10.97
C SER A 136 -12.12 -7.35 9.66
N ALA A 137 -10.95 -7.95 9.48
CA ALA A 137 -10.64 -8.74 8.28
C ALA A 137 -11.54 -9.99 8.19
N PHE A 138 -11.77 -10.68 9.32
CA PHE A 138 -12.71 -11.80 9.39
C PHE A 138 -14.15 -11.35 9.18
N ALA A 139 -14.60 -10.25 9.81
CA ALA A 139 -15.93 -9.70 9.59
C ALA A 139 -16.17 -9.32 8.12
N GLY A 140 -15.16 -8.73 7.46
CA GLY A 140 -15.23 -8.41 6.04
C GLY A 140 -15.41 -9.65 5.14
N VAL A 141 -14.89 -10.81 5.55
CA VAL A 141 -15.13 -12.08 4.87
C VAL A 141 -16.48 -12.66 5.24
N LEU A 142 -16.75 -12.83 6.53
CA LEU A 142 -17.96 -13.53 7.04
C LEU A 142 -19.28 -12.80 6.70
N LEU A 143 -19.27 -11.48 6.65
CA LEU A 143 -20.43 -10.68 6.32
C LEU A 143 -20.44 -10.23 4.86
N GLY A 144 -19.26 -9.91 4.29
CA GLY A 144 -19.15 -9.43 2.93
C GLY A 144 -19.39 -10.50 1.88
N LEU A 145 -18.87 -11.74 2.07
CA LEU A 145 -19.04 -12.80 1.07
C LEU A 145 -20.50 -13.29 0.92
N PRO A 146 -21.27 -13.50 1.99
CA PRO A 146 -22.69 -13.80 1.84
C PRO A 146 -23.45 -12.72 1.07
N LEU A 147 -23.14 -11.43 1.27
CA LEU A 147 -23.76 -10.34 0.50
C LEU A 147 -23.41 -10.43 -0.99
N VAL A 148 -22.14 -10.69 -1.33
CA VAL A 148 -21.73 -10.92 -2.72
C VAL A 148 -22.48 -12.09 -3.31
N TYR A 149 -22.58 -13.21 -2.59
CA TYR A 149 -23.27 -14.42 -3.04
C TYR A 149 -24.77 -14.19 -3.24
N LEU A 150 -25.46 -13.58 -2.29
CA LEU A 150 -26.90 -13.30 -2.38
C LEU A 150 -27.21 -12.35 -3.55
N CYS A 151 -26.41 -11.29 -3.71
CA CYS A 151 -26.57 -10.37 -4.84
C CYS A 151 -26.26 -11.06 -6.18
N HIS A 152 -25.27 -11.96 -6.21
CA HIS A 152 -24.97 -12.75 -7.40
C HIS A 152 -26.14 -13.65 -7.81
N GLN A 153 -26.76 -14.34 -6.88
CA GLN A 153 -27.97 -15.15 -7.10
C GLN A 153 -29.16 -14.30 -7.60
N ALA A 154 -29.25 -13.04 -7.14
CA ALA A 154 -30.28 -12.09 -7.57
C ALA A 154 -29.98 -11.40 -8.92
N GLY A 155 -28.88 -11.74 -9.60
CA GLY A 155 -28.47 -11.12 -10.87
C GLY A 155 -27.79 -9.75 -10.73
N HIS A 156 -27.43 -9.34 -9.50
CA HIS A 156 -26.83 -8.03 -9.19
C HIS A 156 -25.39 -8.17 -8.62
N SER A 157 -24.56 -8.94 -9.30
CA SER A 157 -23.22 -9.34 -8.82
C SER A 157 -22.32 -8.15 -8.45
N LEU A 158 -22.31 -7.08 -9.24
CA LEU A 158 -21.46 -5.91 -9.02
C LEU A 158 -21.90 -5.07 -7.83
N ILE A 159 -23.21 -4.98 -7.58
CA ILE A 159 -23.75 -4.38 -6.35
C ILE A 159 -23.29 -5.18 -5.13
N GLY A 160 -23.30 -6.52 -5.24
CA GLY A 160 -22.79 -7.40 -4.19
C GLY A 160 -21.32 -7.13 -3.86
N VAL A 161 -20.47 -6.97 -4.87
CA VAL A 161 -19.06 -6.60 -4.70
C VAL A 161 -18.93 -5.26 -3.97
N THR A 162 -19.72 -4.26 -4.35
CA THR A 162 -19.73 -2.93 -3.73
C THR A 162 -20.15 -2.98 -2.25
N LEU A 163 -21.22 -3.71 -1.93
CA LEU A 163 -21.67 -3.93 -0.55
C LEU A 163 -20.62 -4.71 0.28
N GLY A 164 -19.98 -5.70 -0.32
CA GLY A 164 -18.86 -6.43 0.30
C GLY A 164 -17.68 -5.53 0.64
N ILE A 165 -17.35 -4.54 -0.23
CA ILE A 165 -16.34 -3.52 0.04
C ILE A 165 -16.79 -2.62 1.19
N LEU A 166 -18.03 -2.15 1.18
CA LEU A 166 -18.58 -1.28 2.24
C LEU A 166 -18.47 -1.96 3.61
N VAL A 167 -18.85 -3.24 3.71
CA VAL A 167 -18.71 -4.02 4.96
C VAL A 167 -17.25 -4.16 5.37
N ALA A 168 -16.37 -4.52 4.43
CA ALA A 168 -14.95 -4.74 4.72
C ALA A 168 -14.22 -3.46 5.15
N THR A 169 -14.65 -2.30 4.66
CA THR A 169 -14.09 -0.99 5.03
C THR A 169 -14.77 -0.39 6.25
N GLY A 170 -16.03 -0.73 6.51
CA GLY A 170 -16.78 -0.26 7.67
C GLY A 170 -16.46 -1.03 8.96
N ALA A 171 -16.19 -2.32 8.87
CA ALA A 171 -15.89 -3.14 10.03
C ALA A 171 -14.72 -2.60 10.90
N PRO A 172 -13.59 -2.13 10.34
CA PRO A 172 -12.53 -1.51 11.13
C PRO A 172 -12.99 -0.32 11.97
N ALA A 173 -13.87 0.53 11.43
CA ALA A 173 -14.38 1.69 12.15
C ALA A 173 -15.14 1.28 13.41
N VAL A 174 -16.00 0.28 13.29
CA VAL A 174 -16.81 -0.24 14.40
C VAL A 174 -15.95 -0.90 15.47
N PHE A 175 -15.07 -1.83 15.07
CA PHE A 175 -14.22 -2.55 16.03
C PHE A 175 -13.22 -1.63 16.73
N MET A 176 -12.60 -0.69 16.01
CA MET A 176 -11.67 0.27 16.60
C MET A 176 -12.39 1.26 17.53
N TRP A 177 -13.62 1.69 17.18
CA TRP A 177 -14.44 2.51 18.05
C TRP A 177 -14.78 1.78 19.38
N VAL A 178 -15.21 0.51 19.31
CA VAL A 178 -15.50 -0.30 20.49
C VAL A 178 -14.23 -0.48 21.35
N ALA A 179 -13.11 -0.80 20.72
CA ALA A 179 -11.84 -0.95 21.43
C ALA A 179 -11.36 0.35 22.06
N ALA A 180 -11.47 1.48 21.37
CA ALA A 180 -11.09 2.77 21.90
C ALA A 180 -11.95 3.19 23.10
N ARG A 181 -13.27 2.94 23.05
CA ARG A 181 -14.16 3.17 24.20
C ARG A 181 -13.80 2.33 25.43
N LYS A 182 -13.27 1.12 25.22
CA LYS A 182 -12.90 0.21 26.31
C LYS A 182 -11.54 0.56 26.93
N HIS A 183 -10.60 1.03 26.12
CA HIS A 183 -9.19 1.13 26.53
C HIS A 183 -8.69 2.57 26.72
N CYS A 184 -9.36 3.54 26.10
CA CYS A 184 -8.96 4.95 26.22
C CYS A 184 -9.82 5.69 27.26
N PRO A 185 -9.28 6.73 27.92
CA PRO A 185 -10.01 7.50 28.91
C PRO A 185 -11.31 8.06 28.33
N ALA A 186 -12.34 8.12 29.19
CA ALA A 186 -13.57 8.82 28.83
C ALA A 186 -13.26 10.30 28.57
N VAL A 187 -13.51 10.72 27.35
CA VAL A 187 -13.20 12.07 26.92
C VAL A 187 -14.46 12.92 27.03
N THR A 188 -14.37 14.07 27.69
CA THR A 188 -15.44 15.06 27.74
C THR A 188 -15.78 15.58 26.35
N ASP A 189 -17.05 15.83 26.08
CA ASP A 189 -17.53 16.40 24.81
C ASP A 189 -17.28 17.93 24.69
N ALA A 190 -16.49 18.49 25.62
CA ALA A 190 -16.10 19.89 25.56
C ALA A 190 -15.37 20.20 24.26
N ALA A 191 -15.67 21.37 23.69
CA ALA A 191 -14.99 21.85 22.49
C ALA A 191 -13.48 21.99 22.77
N PRO A 192 -12.61 21.35 21.98
CA PRO A 192 -11.17 21.43 22.21
C PRO A 192 -10.64 22.83 21.91
N ASP A 193 -9.46 23.11 22.45
CA ASP A 193 -8.76 24.37 22.19
C ASP A 193 -8.54 24.58 20.67
N ARG A 194 -8.85 25.80 20.23
CA ARG A 194 -8.67 26.22 18.82
C ARG A 194 -7.21 26.13 18.37
N VAL A 195 -6.26 26.37 19.28
CA VAL A 195 -4.83 26.29 18.99
C VAL A 195 -4.46 24.85 18.62
N LEU A 196 -4.91 23.87 19.41
CA LEU A 196 -4.65 22.46 19.19
C LEU A 196 -5.30 21.96 17.88
N ILE A 197 -6.50 22.40 17.55
CA ILE A 197 -7.15 22.09 16.27
C ILE A 197 -6.35 22.68 15.10
N ARG A 198 -5.86 23.90 15.21
CA ARG A 198 -5.03 24.53 14.17
C ARG A 198 -3.72 23.77 13.95
N GLU A 199 -3.07 23.35 15.01
CA GLU A 199 -1.85 22.54 14.95
C GLU A 199 -2.10 21.20 14.25
N LEU A 200 -3.18 20.48 14.61
CA LEU A 200 -3.59 19.24 13.96
C LEU A 200 -3.87 19.45 12.47
N LEU A 201 -4.56 20.52 12.09
CA LEU A 201 -4.85 20.81 10.68
C LEU A 201 -3.59 21.19 9.89
N GLN A 202 -2.66 21.93 10.47
CA GLN A 202 -1.41 22.29 9.82
C GLN A 202 -0.51 21.06 9.60
N LEU A 203 -0.32 20.23 10.64
CA LEU A 203 0.45 19.01 10.54
C LEU A 203 -0.23 18.00 9.60
N GLY A 204 -1.53 17.80 9.76
CA GLY A 204 -2.31 16.89 8.95
C GLY A 204 -2.34 17.28 7.48
N GLY A 205 -2.50 18.58 7.18
CA GLY A 205 -2.52 19.07 5.80
C GLY A 205 -1.22 18.79 5.03
N ALA A 206 -0.07 18.92 5.67
CA ALA A 206 1.21 18.59 5.06
C ALA A 206 1.31 17.08 4.74
N LEU A 207 0.88 16.23 5.67
CA LEU A 207 0.87 14.77 5.50
C LEU A 207 -0.18 14.32 4.48
N MET A 208 -1.32 15.01 4.45
CA MET A 208 -2.39 14.77 3.45
C MET A 208 -1.87 14.96 2.04
N VAL A 209 -1.13 16.02 1.75
CA VAL A 209 -0.64 16.30 0.38
C VAL A 209 0.20 15.12 -0.15
N VAL A 210 1.14 14.62 0.65
CA VAL A 210 1.99 13.47 0.26
C VAL A 210 1.14 12.21 0.03
N GLY A 211 0.24 11.89 0.97
CA GLY A 211 -0.65 10.74 0.85
C GLY A 211 -1.61 10.86 -0.33
N LEU A 212 -2.13 12.06 -0.58
CA LEU A 212 -3.05 12.34 -1.69
C LEU A 212 -2.36 12.14 -3.05
N LEU A 213 -1.12 12.60 -3.21
CA LEU A 213 -0.34 12.36 -4.44
C LEU A 213 -0.18 10.86 -4.73
N SER A 214 0.15 10.06 -3.71
CA SER A 214 0.29 8.61 -3.87
C SER A 214 -1.05 7.92 -4.21
N GLN A 215 -2.15 8.32 -3.56
CA GLN A 215 -3.47 7.75 -3.83
C GLN A 215 -3.99 8.18 -5.21
N LEU A 216 -3.75 9.44 -5.60
CA LEU A 216 -4.11 9.97 -6.92
C LEU A 216 -3.36 9.24 -8.03
N SER A 217 -2.05 9.06 -7.90
CA SER A 217 -1.21 8.31 -8.83
C SER A 217 -1.74 6.87 -9.01
N ALA A 218 -2.02 6.18 -7.90
CA ALA A 218 -2.56 4.83 -7.92
C ALA A 218 -3.97 4.75 -8.55
N TYR A 219 -4.82 5.74 -8.34
CA TYR A 219 -6.13 5.84 -8.94
C TYR A 219 -6.05 6.11 -10.44
N VAL A 220 -5.22 7.09 -10.84
CA VAL A 220 -5.02 7.46 -12.25
C VAL A 220 -4.49 6.29 -13.07
N ALA A 221 -3.50 5.55 -12.56
CA ALA A 221 -2.98 4.37 -13.25
C ALA A 221 -4.06 3.31 -13.52
N ARG A 222 -4.96 3.05 -12.55
CA ARG A 222 -6.10 2.12 -12.73
C ARG A 222 -7.16 2.69 -13.65
N TRP A 223 -7.45 3.99 -13.53
CA TRP A 223 -8.38 4.69 -14.39
C TRP A 223 -7.97 4.63 -15.86
N ILE A 224 -6.68 4.84 -16.17
CA ILE A 224 -6.15 4.73 -17.53
C ILE A 224 -6.42 3.33 -18.08
N VAL A 225 -6.12 2.27 -17.31
CA VAL A 225 -6.37 0.89 -17.74
C VAL A 225 -7.87 0.64 -17.97
N LEU A 226 -8.72 1.11 -17.05
CA LEU A 226 -10.17 1.00 -17.19
C LEU A 226 -10.67 1.71 -18.46
N ARG A 227 -10.20 2.93 -18.72
CA ARG A 227 -10.65 3.77 -19.81
C ARG A 227 -10.27 3.22 -21.18
N GLU A 228 -9.04 2.67 -21.28
CA GLU A 228 -8.49 2.18 -22.56
C GLU A 228 -8.90 0.74 -22.87
N PHE A 229 -9.06 -0.11 -21.86
CA PHE A 229 -9.25 -1.56 -22.05
C PHE A 229 -10.50 -2.12 -21.36
N GLY A 230 -11.25 -1.31 -20.62
CA GLY A 230 -12.46 -1.74 -19.93
C GLY A 230 -12.21 -2.45 -18.60
N LEU A 231 -13.33 -2.84 -17.98
CA LEU A 231 -13.37 -3.32 -16.60
C LEU A 231 -12.70 -4.68 -16.40
N VAL A 232 -12.80 -5.58 -17.39
CA VAL A 232 -12.14 -6.89 -17.36
C VAL A 232 -10.62 -6.75 -17.33
N ALA A 233 -10.06 -5.87 -18.16
CA ALA A 233 -8.61 -5.61 -18.18
C ALA A 233 -8.13 -4.92 -16.88
N ALA A 234 -8.95 -4.03 -16.31
CA ALA A 234 -8.70 -3.46 -14.99
C ALA A 234 -8.66 -4.56 -13.91
N GLY A 235 -9.45 -5.64 -14.07
CA GLY A 235 -9.41 -6.83 -13.23
C GLY A 235 -8.10 -7.60 -13.33
N HIS A 236 -7.60 -7.82 -14.53
CA HIS A 236 -6.29 -8.46 -14.75
C HIS A 236 -5.15 -7.63 -14.14
N TYR A 237 -5.18 -6.31 -14.37
CA TYR A 237 -4.22 -5.39 -13.78
C TYR A 237 -4.27 -5.42 -12.24
N GLN A 238 -5.47 -5.37 -11.65
CA GLN A 238 -5.66 -5.41 -10.20
C GLN A 238 -5.22 -6.75 -9.59
N ALA A 239 -5.46 -7.88 -10.26
CA ALA A 239 -5.03 -9.20 -9.82
C ALA A 239 -3.50 -9.30 -9.79
N ALA A 240 -2.83 -8.88 -10.85
CA ALA A 240 -1.37 -8.84 -10.92
C ALA A 240 -0.77 -7.91 -9.84
N LEU A 241 -1.33 -6.71 -9.69
CA LEU A 241 -0.88 -5.73 -8.71
C LEU A 241 -1.08 -6.22 -7.26
N ALA A 242 -2.19 -6.88 -6.97
CA ALA A 242 -2.47 -7.42 -5.64
C ALA A 242 -1.45 -8.49 -5.25
N ILE A 243 -1.12 -9.42 -6.16
CA ILE A 243 -0.10 -10.44 -5.90
C ILE A 243 1.28 -9.80 -5.76
N ALA A 244 1.68 -8.96 -6.71
CA ALA A 244 3.01 -8.33 -6.72
C ALA A 244 3.26 -7.47 -5.47
N SER A 245 2.22 -6.80 -4.93
CA SER A 245 2.36 -5.87 -3.81
C SER A 245 2.13 -6.51 -2.44
N SER A 246 1.24 -7.51 -2.33
CA SER A 246 0.82 -8.04 -1.04
C SER A 246 1.89 -8.87 -0.36
N LEU A 247 2.58 -9.75 -1.09
CA LEU A 247 3.59 -10.63 -0.52
C LEU A 247 4.85 -9.85 -0.11
N PRO A 248 5.45 -8.98 -0.97
CA PRO A 248 6.56 -8.11 -0.54
C PRO A 248 6.14 -7.07 0.50
N GLY A 249 4.85 -6.73 0.59
CA GLY A 249 4.30 -5.80 1.57
C GLY A 249 4.62 -6.19 3.02
N PHE A 250 4.68 -7.49 3.34
CA PHE A 250 5.11 -7.96 4.66
C PHE A 250 6.58 -7.61 4.94
N VAL A 251 7.45 -7.71 3.94
CA VAL A 251 8.86 -7.34 4.06
C VAL A 251 8.97 -5.84 4.32
N PHE A 252 8.25 -5.02 3.55
CA PHE A 252 8.22 -3.57 3.75
C PHE A 252 7.71 -3.18 5.14
N ALA A 253 6.64 -3.79 5.63
CA ALA A 253 6.09 -3.51 6.95
C ALA A 253 7.07 -3.87 8.08
N ALA A 254 7.72 -5.02 8.00
CA ALA A 254 8.73 -5.43 8.97
C ALA A 254 9.92 -4.47 9.00
N MET A 255 10.36 -4.01 7.82
CA MET A 255 11.47 -3.05 7.70
C MET A 255 11.11 -1.66 8.23
N ALA A 256 9.87 -1.18 8.02
CA ALA A 256 9.46 0.16 8.43
C ALA A 256 9.49 0.38 9.94
N THR A 257 9.16 -0.65 10.72
CA THR A 257 9.01 -0.54 12.17
C THR A 257 10.34 -0.28 12.89
N ASP A 258 11.45 -0.84 12.41
CA ASP A 258 12.79 -0.71 13.00
C ASP A 258 13.65 0.37 12.30
N PHE A 259 13.55 0.43 10.97
CA PHE A 259 14.47 1.24 10.15
C PHE A 259 14.27 2.75 10.32
N PHE A 260 13.02 3.25 10.30
CA PHE A 260 12.73 4.68 10.34
C PHE A 260 13.27 5.37 11.62
N PRO A 261 13.04 4.83 12.85
CA PRO A 261 13.60 5.40 14.07
C PRO A 261 15.14 5.40 14.07
N ARG A 262 15.77 4.35 13.55
CA ARG A 262 17.24 4.24 13.50
C ARG A 262 17.85 5.29 12.58
N VAL A 263 17.28 5.49 11.39
CA VAL A 263 17.75 6.53 10.46
C VAL A 263 17.52 7.92 11.01
N ALA A 264 16.40 8.16 11.69
CA ALA A 264 16.10 9.45 12.32
C ALA A 264 17.09 9.77 13.46
N ALA A 265 17.57 8.75 14.18
CA ALA A 265 18.51 8.87 15.30
C ALA A 265 19.99 8.84 14.87
N ALA A 266 20.32 8.63 13.58
CA ALA A 266 21.69 8.59 13.09
C ALA A 266 22.43 9.91 13.39
N LYS A 267 23.68 9.82 13.82
CA LYS A 267 24.49 10.97 14.26
C LYS A 267 24.81 11.94 13.11
N ASP A 268 25.15 11.36 11.96
CA ASP A 268 25.50 12.09 10.76
C ASP A 268 24.93 11.47 9.47
N GLU A 269 25.15 12.09 8.33
CA GLU A 269 24.65 11.59 7.04
C GLU A 269 25.38 10.32 6.57
N THR A 270 26.62 10.10 7.01
CA THR A 270 27.41 8.92 6.67
C THR A 270 26.84 7.67 7.37
N GLU A 271 26.53 7.79 8.65
CA GLU A 271 25.84 6.73 9.41
C GLU A 271 24.45 6.45 8.85
N ALA A 272 23.69 7.50 8.55
CA ALA A 272 22.37 7.37 7.93
C ALA A 272 22.44 6.65 6.58
N GLN A 273 23.40 7.00 5.73
CA GLN A 273 23.64 6.32 4.45
C GLN A 273 24.01 4.84 4.65
N ALA A 274 24.90 4.53 5.59
CA ALA A 274 25.28 3.16 5.90
C ALA A 274 24.07 2.31 6.35
N LEU A 275 23.14 2.90 7.12
CA LEU A 275 21.87 2.27 7.51
C LEU A 275 20.98 2.01 6.30
N VAL A 276 20.85 2.97 5.36
CA VAL A 276 20.11 2.81 4.11
C VAL A 276 20.68 1.66 3.29
N GLU A 277 22.02 1.61 3.11
CA GLU A 277 22.67 0.56 2.35
C GLU A 277 22.46 -0.84 2.94
N LYS A 278 22.61 -0.96 4.26
CA LYS A 278 22.29 -2.21 4.98
C LYS A 278 20.82 -2.61 4.80
N GLN A 279 19.92 -1.64 4.81
CA GLN A 279 18.49 -1.88 4.65
C GLN A 279 18.14 -2.34 3.23
N ILE A 280 18.75 -1.76 2.19
CA ILE A 280 18.61 -2.22 0.79
C ILE A 280 19.08 -3.68 0.68
N GLN A 281 20.28 -3.99 1.20
CA GLN A 281 20.85 -5.34 1.13
C GLN A 281 19.96 -6.36 1.86
N ALA A 282 19.51 -6.03 3.07
CA ALA A 282 18.61 -6.88 3.85
C ALA A 282 17.25 -7.09 3.13
N GLY A 283 16.68 -6.02 2.59
CA GLY A 283 15.42 -6.07 1.85
C GLY A 283 15.51 -6.94 0.59
N LEU A 284 16.57 -6.77 -0.18
CA LEU A 284 16.81 -7.60 -1.36
C LEU A 284 16.99 -9.07 -0.96
N LEU A 285 17.77 -9.35 0.08
CA LEU A 285 18.03 -10.71 0.52
C LEU A 285 16.75 -11.43 1.00
N LEU A 286 15.90 -10.73 1.74
CA LEU A 286 14.63 -11.28 2.24
C LEU A 286 13.57 -11.44 1.15
N ALA A 287 13.47 -10.45 0.24
CA ALA A 287 12.43 -10.46 -0.78
C ALA A 287 12.82 -11.26 -2.04
N LEU A 288 14.10 -11.43 -2.33
CA LEU A 288 14.55 -12.09 -3.56
C LEU A 288 13.96 -13.50 -3.78
N PRO A 289 13.96 -14.42 -2.78
CA PRO A 289 13.33 -15.73 -2.97
C PRO A 289 11.86 -15.64 -3.34
N LEU A 290 11.15 -14.67 -2.74
CA LEU A 290 9.74 -14.44 -3.00
C LEU A 290 9.51 -13.87 -4.40
N LEU A 291 10.33 -12.91 -4.84
CA LEU A 291 10.22 -12.33 -6.18
C LEU A 291 10.55 -13.37 -7.26
N VAL A 292 11.56 -14.22 -7.03
CA VAL A 292 11.88 -15.34 -7.93
C VAL A 292 10.71 -16.33 -7.97
N ALA A 293 10.12 -16.67 -6.82
CA ALA A 293 8.94 -17.52 -6.76
C ALA A 293 7.76 -16.94 -7.54
N LEU A 294 7.51 -15.61 -7.42
CA LEU A 294 6.45 -14.95 -8.18
C LEU A 294 6.72 -14.94 -9.70
N LEU A 295 7.97 -14.87 -10.15
CA LEU A 295 8.30 -14.98 -11.58
C LEU A 295 8.14 -16.41 -12.09
N THR A 296 8.60 -17.41 -11.34
CA THR A 296 8.60 -18.82 -11.77
C THR A 296 7.25 -19.50 -11.58
N MET A 297 6.53 -19.16 -10.52
CA MET A 297 5.23 -19.75 -10.17
C MET A 297 4.07 -18.78 -10.37
N GLY A 298 4.26 -17.68 -11.10
CA GLY A 298 3.25 -16.63 -11.28
C GLY A 298 1.94 -17.16 -11.84
N ARG A 299 1.98 -18.09 -12.80
CA ARG A 299 0.81 -18.80 -13.32
C ARG A 299 0.12 -19.58 -12.20
N VAL A 300 0.84 -20.36 -11.44
CA VAL A 300 0.29 -21.15 -10.32
C VAL A 300 -0.34 -20.24 -9.27
N CYS A 301 0.34 -19.15 -8.92
CA CYS A 301 -0.19 -18.16 -7.97
C CYS A 301 -1.50 -17.51 -8.46
N ILE A 302 -1.57 -17.14 -9.76
CA ILE A 302 -2.77 -16.58 -10.35
C ILE A 302 -3.89 -17.62 -10.39
N HIS A 303 -3.63 -18.82 -10.85
CA HIS A 303 -4.63 -19.90 -10.92
C HIS A 303 -5.13 -20.34 -9.53
N TRP A 304 -4.26 -20.31 -8.54
CA TRP A 304 -4.64 -20.67 -7.17
C TRP A 304 -5.48 -19.58 -6.48
N LEU A 305 -5.15 -18.30 -6.71
CA LEU A 305 -5.83 -17.17 -6.09
C LEU A 305 -7.08 -16.70 -6.87
N TYR A 306 -7.11 -16.92 -8.19
CA TYR A 306 -8.19 -16.51 -9.09
C TYR A 306 -8.66 -17.73 -9.90
N THR A 307 -9.58 -17.53 -10.83
CA THR A 307 -10.01 -18.58 -11.76
C THR A 307 -8.98 -18.77 -12.87
N ALA A 308 -8.59 -20.02 -13.13
CA ALA A 308 -7.45 -20.36 -13.96
C ALA A 308 -7.40 -19.62 -15.31
N GLU A 309 -8.34 -19.87 -16.22
CA GLU A 309 -8.25 -19.40 -17.61
C GLU A 309 -8.60 -17.92 -17.79
N GLN A 310 -9.53 -17.42 -16.99
CA GLN A 310 -10.00 -16.03 -17.13
C GLN A 310 -8.93 -14.99 -16.72
N PHE A 311 -7.95 -15.38 -15.89
CA PHE A 311 -6.91 -14.48 -15.38
C PHE A 311 -5.54 -14.69 -16.02
N ASP A 312 -5.41 -15.54 -17.03
CA ASP A 312 -4.15 -15.73 -17.78
C ASP A 312 -3.55 -14.42 -18.32
N PRO A 313 -4.34 -13.42 -18.80
CA PRO A 313 -3.78 -12.12 -19.20
C PRO A 313 -3.09 -11.34 -18.06
N ALA A 314 -3.32 -11.69 -16.80
CA ALA A 314 -2.62 -11.07 -15.67
C ALA A 314 -1.18 -11.59 -15.49
N ILE A 315 -0.81 -12.73 -16.07
CA ILE A 315 0.52 -13.34 -15.91
C ILE A 315 1.64 -12.43 -16.45
N PRO A 316 1.59 -11.93 -17.71
CA PRO A 316 2.60 -11.02 -18.20
C PRO A 316 2.64 -9.69 -17.43
N LEU A 317 1.50 -9.22 -16.91
CA LEU A 317 1.46 -8.03 -16.06
C LEU A 317 2.20 -8.26 -14.75
N LEU A 318 1.96 -9.41 -14.10
CA LEU A 318 2.64 -9.80 -12.87
C LEU A 318 4.17 -9.82 -13.06
N THR A 319 4.64 -10.34 -14.17
CA THR A 319 6.08 -10.38 -14.49
C THR A 319 6.71 -8.99 -14.44
N TRP A 320 6.13 -8.00 -15.11
CA TRP A 320 6.63 -6.63 -15.10
C TRP A 320 6.47 -5.96 -13.74
N MET A 321 5.37 -6.23 -13.02
CA MET A 321 5.16 -5.69 -11.69
C MET A 321 6.15 -6.22 -10.66
N VAL A 322 6.62 -7.47 -10.79
CA VAL A 322 7.69 -8.02 -9.94
C VAL A 322 8.99 -7.22 -10.12
N TRP A 323 9.34 -6.85 -11.36
CA TRP A 323 10.47 -5.96 -11.60
C TRP A 323 10.26 -4.58 -10.95
N GLY A 324 9.07 -4.03 -11.04
CA GLY A 324 8.73 -2.78 -10.35
C GLY A 324 8.93 -2.88 -8.83
N VAL A 325 8.49 -3.97 -8.22
CA VAL A 325 8.69 -4.22 -6.78
C VAL A 325 10.17 -4.38 -6.42
N PHE A 326 10.96 -5.02 -7.28
CA PHE A 326 12.42 -5.10 -7.10
C PHE A 326 13.06 -3.70 -7.02
N PHE A 327 12.77 -2.80 -7.93
CA PHE A 327 13.28 -1.43 -7.88
C PHE A 327 12.70 -0.62 -6.71
N ARG A 328 11.46 -0.91 -6.32
CA ARG A 328 10.86 -0.34 -5.11
C ARG A 328 11.61 -0.74 -3.84
N LEU A 329 12.10 -1.98 -3.74
CA LEU A 329 12.92 -2.42 -2.59
C LEU A 329 14.24 -1.65 -2.48
N ILE A 330 14.82 -1.24 -3.60
CA ILE A 330 16.04 -0.43 -3.62
C ILE A 330 15.74 1.02 -3.21
N SER A 331 14.70 1.62 -3.76
CA SER A 331 14.38 3.03 -3.58
C SER A 331 13.69 3.36 -2.25
N TRP A 332 12.95 2.42 -1.67
CA TRP A 332 12.12 2.64 -0.51
C TRP A 332 12.90 3.05 0.77
N PRO A 333 14.05 2.41 1.13
CA PRO A 333 14.86 2.86 2.25
C PRO A 333 15.39 4.29 2.09
N MET A 334 15.72 4.70 0.85
CA MET A 334 16.13 6.07 0.55
C MET A 334 14.99 7.06 0.74
N GLY A 335 13.74 6.68 0.39
CA GLY A 335 12.53 7.46 0.65
C GLY A 335 12.32 7.72 2.14
N PHE A 336 12.49 6.69 2.99
CA PHE A 336 12.43 6.85 4.45
C PHE A 336 13.55 7.74 5.00
N TRP A 337 14.77 7.61 4.48
CA TRP A 337 15.86 8.51 4.83
C TRP A 337 15.50 9.96 4.51
N LEU A 338 14.96 10.22 3.32
CA LEU A 338 14.55 11.57 2.95
C LEU A 338 13.43 12.10 3.85
N GLN A 339 12.46 11.26 4.25
CA GLN A 339 11.39 11.65 5.18
C GLN A 339 11.89 11.89 6.60
N ALA A 340 12.90 11.14 7.06
CA ALA A 340 13.47 11.27 8.39
C ALA A 340 14.39 12.47 8.53
N ARG A 341 15.18 12.76 7.50
CA ARG A 341 16.29 13.75 7.54
C ARG A 341 16.15 14.88 6.51
N GLY A 342 15.22 14.76 5.58
CA GLY A 342 14.97 15.76 4.56
C GLY A 342 14.18 16.97 5.06
N SER A 343 14.25 18.07 4.32
CA SER A 343 13.29 19.18 4.52
C SER A 343 11.94 18.78 3.94
N ASN A 344 10.86 19.26 4.54
CA ASN A 344 9.50 19.02 4.04
C ASN A 344 9.36 19.39 2.54
N ARG A 345 10.04 20.45 2.10
CA ARG A 345 10.05 20.89 0.70
C ARG A 345 10.70 19.84 -0.22
N SER A 346 11.84 19.27 0.18
CA SER A 346 12.52 18.22 -0.61
C SER A 346 11.67 16.96 -0.72
N VAL A 347 11.03 16.54 0.38
CA VAL A 347 10.10 15.41 0.40
C VAL A 347 8.95 15.65 -0.58
N LEU A 348 8.29 16.81 -0.49
CA LEU A 348 7.15 17.14 -1.36
C LEU A 348 7.54 17.16 -2.85
N ILE A 349 8.69 17.74 -3.21
CA ILE A 349 9.14 17.81 -4.60
C ILE A 349 9.41 16.40 -5.14
N VAL A 350 10.13 15.58 -4.40
CA VAL A 350 10.47 14.20 -4.83
C VAL A 350 9.20 13.35 -4.95
N GLU A 351 8.30 13.42 -3.96
CA GLU A 351 7.02 12.70 -4.01
C GLU A 351 6.15 13.19 -5.18
N LEU A 352 6.10 14.48 -5.44
CA LEU A 352 5.35 15.04 -6.58
C LEU A 352 5.89 14.49 -7.91
N ILE A 353 7.19 14.59 -8.14
CA ILE A 353 7.82 14.11 -9.38
C ILE A 353 7.57 12.60 -9.55
N SER A 354 7.81 11.83 -8.50
CA SER A 354 7.67 10.37 -8.54
C SER A 354 6.23 9.92 -8.79
N ASN A 355 5.27 10.54 -8.12
CA ASN A 355 3.86 10.20 -8.29
C ASN A 355 3.30 10.68 -9.64
N LEU A 356 3.80 11.79 -10.19
CA LEU A 356 3.48 12.19 -11.56
C LEU A 356 4.00 11.16 -12.58
N ILE A 357 5.24 10.70 -12.42
CA ILE A 357 5.80 9.65 -13.28
C ILE A 357 4.97 8.38 -13.17
N LEU A 358 4.73 7.86 -11.96
CA LEU A 358 3.96 6.63 -11.73
C LEU A 358 2.51 6.72 -12.24
N GLY A 359 1.87 7.88 -12.11
CA GLY A 359 0.49 8.08 -12.53
C GLY A 359 0.33 8.30 -14.04
N LEU A 360 1.25 9.01 -14.69
CA LEU A 360 1.10 9.43 -16.08
C LEU A 360 1.88 8.55 -17.08
N LEU A 361 2.95 7.87 -16.64
CA LEU A 361 3.75 7.01 -17.51
C LEU A 361 2.93 5.90 -18.21
N PRO A 362 1.87 5.33 -17.60
CA PRO A 362 0.98 4.42 -18.31
C PRO A 362 0.41 5.00 -19.61
N LEU A 363 0.05 6.29 -19.67
CA LEU A 363 -0.46 6.95 -20.88
C LEU A 363 0.52 6.86 -22.05
N ALA A 364 1.81 6.99 -21.78
CA ALA A 364 2.85 6.95 -22.81
C ALA A 364 3.12 5.52 -23.31
N LEU A 365 3.00 4.51 -22.44
CA LEU A 365 3.42 3.14 -22.76
C LEU A 365 2.28 2.23 -23.24
N ILE A 366 1.04 2.55 -22.90
CA ILE A 366 -0.13 1.76 -23.30
C ILE A 366 -0.31 1.74 -24.82
N GLY A 367 -0.06 2.86 -25.52
CA GLY A 367 -0.19 2.93 -26.98
C GLY A 367 0.75 1.98 -27.75
N THR A 368 1.92 1.68 -27.18
CA THR A 368 2.94 0.81 -27.81
C THR A 368 2.90 -0.64 -27.32
N PHE A 369 2.58 -0.85 -26.04
CA PHE A 369 2.66 -2.17 -25.39
C PHE A 369 1.30 -2.73 -24.95
N GLY A 370 0.21 -2.06 -25.33
CA GLY A 370 -1.14 -2.45 -24.92
C GLY A 370 -1.29 -2.49 -23.39
N LEU A 371 -2.07 -3.43 -22.88
CA LEU A 371 -2.29 -3.59 -21.44
C LEU A 371 -0.99 -3.83 -20.65
N SER A 372 0.00 -4.52 -21.23
CA SER A 372 1.31 -4.72 -20.62
C SER A 372 2.05 -3.40 -20.39
N GLY A 373 1.76 -2.36 -21.20
CA GLY A 373 2.31 -1.01 -21.04
C GLY A 373 2.04 -0.41 -19.65
N ALA A 374 0.89 -0.70 -19.05
CA ALA A 374 0.59 -0.26 -17.69
C ALA A 374 1.49 -0.91 -16.62
N ALA A 375 1.80 -2.20 -16.78
CA ALA A 375 2.69 -2.92 -15.88
C ALA A 375 4.17 -2.54 -16.12
N ILE A 376 4.56 -2.30 -17.39
CA ILE A 376 5.89 -1.76 -17.73
C ILE A 376 6.05 -0.36 -17.15
N ALA A 377 5.00 0.48 -17.21
CA ALA A 377 5.00 1.81 -16.61
C ALA A 377 5.22 1.76 -15.09
N PHE A 378 4.60 0.80 -14.40
CA PHE A 378 4.85 0.56 -12.98
C PHE A 378 6.32 0.24 -12.72
N ALA A 379 6.93 -0.67 -13.49
CA ALA A 379 8.34 -1.02 -13.35
C ALA A 379 9.26 0.17 -13.67
N ALA A 380 9.06 0.83 -14.80
CA ALA A 380 9.84 1.98 -15.23
C ALA A 380 9.69 3.18 -14.28
N GLY A 381 8.52 3.38 -13.71
CA GLY A 381 8.27 4.39 -12.69
C GLY A 381 9.11 4.17 -11.42
N TYR A 382 9.22 2.92 -10.95
CA TYR A 382 10.09 2.62 -9.81
C TYR A 382 11.58 2.63 -10.16
N VAL A 383 11.98 2.36 -11.40
CA VAL A 383 13.34 2.62 -11.88
C VAL A 383 13.64 4.13 -11.80
N ALA A 384 12.76 4.96 -12.36
CA ALA A 384 12.91 6.41 -12.30
C ALA A 384 12.96 6.93 -10.85
N TYR A 385 12.13 6.39 -9.97
CA TYR A 385 12.16 6.71 -8.53
C TYR A 385 13.48 6.31 -7.88
N ALA A 386 14.00 5.12 -8.17
CA ALA A 386 15.29 4.67 -7.64
C ALA A 386 16.45 5.56 -8.12
N VAL A 387 16.44 5.95 -9.40
CA VAL A 387 17.43 6.89 -9.96
C VAL A 387 17.32 8.26 -9.29
N LEU A 388 16.11 8.83 -9.21
CA LEU A 388 15.85 10.11 -8.56
C LEU A 388 16.34 10.12 -7.11
N MET A 389 16.00 9.08 -6.34
CA MET A 389 16.40 8.96 -4.94
C MET A 389 17.92 8.82 -4.78
N THR A 390 18.58 8.07 -5.66
CA THR A 390 20.05 7.96 -5.67
C THR A 390 20.70 9.31 -5.95
N LEU A 391 20.18 10.09 -6.90
CA LEU A 391 20.69 11.43 -7.22
C LEU A 391 20.45 12.41 -6.06
N VAL A 392 19.28 12.40 -5.45
CA VAL A 392 18.97 13.23 -4.27
C VAL A 392 19.88 12.89 -3.09
N MET A 393 20.10 11.60 -2.84
CA MET A 393 21.02 11.16 -1.79
C MET A 393 22.45 11.63 -2.08
N ARG A 394 22.95 11.42 -3.30
CA ARG A 394 24.26 11.90 -3.75
C ARG A 394 24.42 13.41 -3.59
N TRP A 395 23.42 14.18 -4.00
CA TRP A 395 23.45 15.65 -3.89
C TRP A 395 23.51 16.12 -2.44
N ARG A 396 22.83 15.43 -1.51
CA ARG A 396 22.78 15.83 -0.10
C ARG A 396 23.93 15.32 0.73
N THR A 397 24.35 14.07 0.53
CA THR A 397 25.42 13.43 1.32
C THR A 397 26.82 13.68 0.74
N GLY A 398 26.90 14.08 -0.52
CA GLY A 398 28.19 14.17 -1.24
C GLY A 398 28.73 12.81 -1.70
N HIS A 399 28.12 11.69 -1.31
CA HIS A 399 28.62 10.34 -1.59
C HIS A 399 27.63 9.52 -2.41
N TRP A 400 28.14 8.62 -3.24
CA TRP A 400 27.34 7.62 -3.93
C TRP A 400 27.04 6.47 -2.99
N ILE A 401 25.93 5.76 -3.24
CA ILE A 401 25.67 4.46 -2.63
C ILE A 401 26.84 3.53 -2.95
N GLY A 402 27.30 2.80 -1.95
CA GLY A 402 28.49 1.95 -2.04
C GLY A 402 28.41 0.90 -3.15
N ALA A 403 29.52 0.64 -3.82
CA ALA A 403 29.63 -0.34 -4.90
C ALA A 403 29.15 -1.74 -4.47
N ARG A 404 29.33 -2.10 -3.21
CA ARG A 404 28.86 -3.37 -2.63
C ARG A 404 27.34 -3.47 -2.71
N THR A 405 26.58 -2.41 -2.42
CA THR A 405 25.13 -2.39 -2.49
C THR A 405 24.63 -2.53 -3.92
N TRP A 406 25.30 -1.87 -4.87
CA TRP A 406 25.00 -2.04 -6.30
C TRP A 406 25.36 -3.43 -6.82
N ALA A 407 26.43 -4.05 -6.33
CA ALA A 407 26.76 -5.43 -6.67
C ALA A 407 25.68 -6.40 -6.17
N TRP A 408 25.16 -6.22 -4.96
CA TRP A 408 24.02 -6.99 -4.44
C TRP A 408 22.75 -6.77 -5.29
N ALA A 409 22.44 -5.53 -5.66
CA ALA A 409 21.31 -5.23 -6.53
C ALA A 409 21.49 -5.86 -7.92
N GLY A 410 22.69 -5.82 -8.49
CA GLY A 410 23.02 -6.46 -9.76
C GLY A 410 22.89 -7.97 -9.73
N LEU A 411 23.40 -8.64 -8.68
CA LEU A 411 23.26 -10.08 -8.48
C LEU A 411 21.77 -10.50 -8.31
N ALA A 412 21.01 -9.74 -7.54
CA ALA A 412 19.59 -9.98 -7.36
C ALA A 412 18.82 -9.78 -8.67
N GLY A 413 19.12 -8.72 -9.43
CA GLY A 413 18.54 -8.49 -10.75
C GLY A 413 18.91 -9.58 -11.76
N ALA A 414 20.16 -10.05 -11.77
CA ALA A 414 20.60 -11.18 -12.59
C ALA A 414 19.84 -12.47 -12.23
N ALA A 415 19.66 -12.75 -10.94
CA ALA A 415 18.87 -13.90 -10.49
C ALA A 415 17.41 -13.83 -10.97
N LEU A 416 16.77 -12.66 -10.92
CA LEU A 416 15.42 -12.44 -11.46
C LEU A 416 15.38 -12.60 -12.98
N ALA A 417 16.38 -12.11 -13.71
CA ALA A 417 16.46 -12.26 -15.16
C ALA A 417 16.64 -13.73 -15.57
N VAL A 418 17.48 -14.49 -14.87
CA VAL A 418 17.62 -15.95 -15.07
C VAL A 418 16.32 -16.69 -14.76
N ALA A 419 15.64 -16.33 -13.65
CA ALA A 419 14.34 -16.93 -13.31
C ALA A 419 13.29 -16.64 -14.40
N GLN A 420 13.21 -15.42 -14.91
CA GLN A 420 12.29 -15.08 -16.00
C GLN A 420 12.64 -15.81 -17.31
N TRP A 421 13.93 -15.92 -17.62
CA TRP A 421 14.37 -16.64 -18.82
C TRP A 421 14.04 -18.13 -18.75
N SER A 422 14.24 -18.78 -17.60
CA SER A 422 13.94 -20.19 -17.40
C SER A 422 12.46 -20.53 -17.62
N VAL A 423 11.56 -19.63 -17.25
CA VAL A 423 10.11 -19.81 -17.49
C VAL A 423 9.77 -19.69 -18.99
N LYS A 424 10.44 -18.78 -19.72
CA LYS A 424 10.22 -18.62 -21.17
C LYS A 424 10.78 -19.77 -22.02
N SER A 425 11.82 -20.47 -21.54
CA SER A 425 12.51 -21.54 -22.28
C SER A 425 11.85 -22.92 -22.19
N ALA A 426 10.55 -23.00 -21.87
CA ALA A 426 9.68 -24.17 -22.00
C ALA A 426 9.97 -25.40 -21.11
N VAL A 427 10.64 -25.22 -19.98
CA VAL A 427 10.70 -26.28 -18.97
C VAL A 427 9.59 -25.98 -17.95
N GLY A 428 8.53 -26.79 -17.96
CA GLY A 428 7.27 -26.53 -17.26
C GLY A 428 7.39 -26.04 -15.81
N ASP A 429 6.30 -25.48 -15.30
CA ASP A 429 6.17 -24.78 -14.00
C ASP A 429 6.82 -25.51 -12.80
N PHE A 430 6.93 -26.83 -12.86
CA PHE A 430 7.54 -27.66 -11.82
C PHE A 430 9.06 -27.47 -11.70
N TRP A 431 9.78 -27.29 -12.82
CA TRP A 431 11.22 -27.11 -12.83
C TRP A 431 11.68 -25.73 -12.38
N GLY A 432 10.79 -24.73 -12.41
CA GLY A 432 11.01 -23.41 -11.80
C GLY A 432 11.11 -23.44 -10.28
N LEU A 433 10.56 -24.48 -9.61
CA LEU A 433 10.64 -24.67 -8.16
C LEU A 433 12.06 -24.95 -7.68
N ILE A 434 12.87 -25.67 -8.47
CA ILE A 434 14.24 -26.07 -8.08
C ILE A 434 15.14 -24.84 -7.92
N PRO A 435 15.31 -23.95 -8.93
CA PRO A 435 16.13 -22.75 -8.77
C PRO A 435 15.58 -21.81 -7.69
N THR A 436 14.24 -21.72 -7.53
CA THR A 436 13.62 -20.93 -6.45
C THR A 436 13.98 -21.48 -5.07
N GLY A 437 13.88 -22.78 -4.89
CA GLY A 437 14.25 -23.46 -3.63
C GLY A 437 15.73 -23.29 -3.29
N ILE A 438 16.60 -23.52 -4.26
CA ILE A 438 18.06 -23.35 -4.09
C ILE A 438 18.39 -21.89 -3.74
N LEU A 439 17.84 -20.94 -4.48
CA LEU A 439 18.06 -19.52 -4.23
C LEU A 439 17.52 -19.09 -2.86
N GLY A 440 16.35 -19.61 -2.46
CA GLY A 440 15.77 -19.39 -1.14
C GLY A 440 16.69 -19.87 -0.02
N LEU A 441 17.23 -21.09 -0.13
CA LEU A 441 18.17 -21.66 0.83
C LEU A 441 19.49 -20.88 0.88
N LEU A 442 20.02 -20.47 -0.27
CA LEU A 442 21.24 -19.66 -0.34
C LEU A 442 21.03 -18.28 0.32
N CYS A 443 19.93 -17.61 0.02
CA CYS A 443 19.59 -16.33 0.64
C CYS A 443 19.37 -16.45 2.15
N ALA A 444 18.66 -17.48 2.61
CA ALA A 444 18.47 -17.76 4.03
C ALA A 444 19.81 -18.05 4.74
N GLY A 445 20.70 -18.84 4.11
CA GLY A 445 22.03 -19.13 4.63
C GLY A 445 22.93 -17.89 4.73
N ILE A 446 22.90 -17.01 3.72
CA ILE A 446 23.64 -15.74 3.72
C ILE A 446 23.06 -14.81 4.78
N PHE A 447 21.75 -14.69 4.87
CA PHE A 447 21.06 -13.88 5.88
C PHE A 447 21.43 -14.33 7.31
N TYR A 448 21.34 -15.64 7.57
CA TYR A 448 21.71 -16.21 8.86
C TYR A 448 23.18 -15.92 9.23
N ARG A 449 24.11 -16.08 8.26
CA ARG A 449 25.53 -15.76 8.48
C ARG A 449 25.78 -14.30 8.76
N THR A 450 25.06 -13.40 8.06
CA THR A 450 25.19 -11.94 8.23
C THR A 450 24.65 -11.53 9.60
N MET A 451 23.48 -12.00 9.99
CA MET A 451 22.88 -11.74 11.29
C MET A 451 23.73 -12.29 12.44
N ARG A 452 24.31 -13.48 12.29
CA ARG A 452 25.18 -14.07 13.29
C ARG A 452 26.47 -13.29 13.47
N ARG A 453 27.06 -12.75 12.40
CA ARG A 453 28.22 -11.86 12.47
C ARG A 453 27.90 -10.54 13.16
N GLU A 454 26.76 -9.93 12.88
CA GLU A 454 26.33 -8.69 13.53
C GLU A 454 26.03 -8.90 15.04
N ALA A 455 25.42 -10.02 15.40
CA ALA A 455 25.20 -10.39 16.80
C ALA A 455 26.52 -10.65 17.57
N GLN A 456 27.58 -11.07 16.90
CA GLN A 456 28.90 -11.28 17.49
C GLN A 456 29.74 -9.98 17.59
N VAL A 457 29.40 -8.95 16.79
CA VAL A 457 30.11 -7.66 16.76
C VAL A 457 29.41 -6.62 17.63
N ALA A 458 28.17 -6.84 18.08
CA ALA A 458 27.51 -5.99 19.06
C ALA A 458 28.17 -6.22 20.44
N PRO A 459 28.97 -5.26 20.99
CA PRO A 459 29.48 -5.39 22.32
C PRO A 459 28.28 -5.37 23.30
N LEU A 460 28.41 -6.16 24.36
CA LEU A 460 27.59 -6.16 25.55
C LEU A 460 27.62 -4.77 26.22
N GLU A 461 26.91 -3.80 25.66
CA GLU A 461 26.51 -2.59 26.37
C GLU A 461 25.05 -2.76 26.77
N ARG A 462 24.91 -3.35 27.97
CA ARG A 462 23.74 -3.25 28.83
C ARG A 462 24.12 -2.42 30.05
#